data_9a48378fd3724efcb1de59d28366aa96
#
_entry.id   9a48378fd3724efcb1de59d28366aa96
#
_cell.length_a   1.000
_cell.length_b   1.000
_cell.length_c   1.000
_cell.angle_alpha   90.00
_cell.angle_beta   90.00
_cell.angle_gamma   90.00
#
_symmetry.space_group_name_H-M   'P 1'
#
loop_
_entity.id
_entity.type
_entity.pdbx_description
1 polymer ?
#
loop_
_entity_poly.entity_id
_entity_poly.type
_entity_poly.pdbx_seq_one_letter_code
_entity_poly.pdbx_strand_id
1 'polypeptide(L)'
;MSKRKGRKALSRPATNHTASQQQPVEAFTFGEPSAVLDKREILDYIECTGNGKWYDPPISFDGLARSFRAAVHHSSPLYVKRNILASTFIPHSMLSQQSFSRYALDYLVFGNAFLEVRRNQLGAPLRLDPSPAKYTRRGLEKDCYWFVQNWKNEHLFEAGSIFHLIEPDINQ
;
A
#
# COMPACT_ATOMS: atom_id res chain seq x y z
N MET A 1 -75.03 11.72 65.76
CA MET A 1 -74.49 10.45 65.19
C MET A 1 -74.16 10.73 63.75
N SER A 2 -72.85 11.00 63.42
CA SER A 2 -72.47 11.28 62.08
C SER A 2 -71.34 10.28 61.69
N LYS A 3 -71.63 9.46 60.63
CA LYS A 3 -70.77 8.41 60.13
C LYS A 3 -69.74 9.04 59.15
N ARG A 4 -68.46 9.06 59.52
CA ARG A 4 -67.35 9.36 58.61
C ARG A 4 -67.15 8.23 57.60
N LYS A 5 -67.32 8.54 56.32
CA LYS A 5 -66.93 7.65 55.20
C LYS A 5 -65.40 7.70 55.00
N GLY A 6 -64.83 6.48 55.13
CA GLY A 6 -63.39 6.32 54.83
C GLY A 6 -63.10 6.50 53.34
N ARG A 7 -62.05 7.28 53.01
CA ARG A 7 -61.54 7.38 51.68
C ARG A 7 -60.63 6.16 51.38
N LYS A 8 -61.02 5.39 50.35
CA LYS A 8 -60.15 4.36 49.75
C LYS A 8 -58.97 5.02 49.08
N ALA A 9 -57.78 4.65 49.49
CA ALA A 9 -56.56 5.02 48.78
C ALA A 9 -56.48 4.27 47.48
N LEU A 10 -56.34 4.96 46.35
CA LEU A 10 -56.00 4.37 45.06
C LEU A 10 -54.56 3.93 45.09
N SER A 11 -54.33 2.65 44.96
CA SER A 11 -53.02 2.07 44.71
C SER A 11 -52.59 2.44 43.28
N ARG A 12 -51.43 3.10 43.17
CA ARG A 12 -50.74 3.36 41.90
C ARG A 12 -50.24 2.02 41.36
N PRO A 13 -50.38 1.74 40.06
CA PRO A 13 -49.73 0.56 39.46
C PRO A 13 -48.22 0.74 39.49
N ALA A 14 -47.50 -0.29 39.93
CA ALA A 14 -46.07 -0.39 39.89
C ALA A 14 -45.62 -0.39 38.40
N THR A 15 -44.90 0.59 38.00
CA THR A 15 -44.19 0.57 36.70
C THR A 15 -43.04 -0.42 36.80
N ASN A 16 -43.21 -1.55 36.11
CA ASN A 16 -42.12 -2.48 35.86
C ASN A 16 -41.08 -1.77 35.01
N HIS A 17 -39.99 -1.34 35.61
CA HIS A 17 -38.79 -0.98 34.90
C HIS A 17 -38.20 -2.28 34.37
N THR A 18 -38.43 -2.56 33.11
CA THR A 18 -37.70 -3.57 32.37
C THR A 18 -36.23 -3.13 32.41
N ALA A 19 -35.45 -3.88 33.16
CA ALA A 19 -33.99 -3.71 33.15
C ALA A 19 -33.51 -3.89 31.70
N SER A 20 -33.08 -2.79 31.05
CA SER A 20 -32.39 -2.88 29.80
C SER A 20 -31.14 -3.71 30.05
N GLN A 21 -31.04 -4.86 29.43
CA GLN A 21 -29.80 -5.62 29.34
C GLN A 21 -28.82 -4.72 28.62
N GLN A 22 -27.94 -4.10 29.39
CA GLN A 22 -26.73 -3.46 28.83
C GLN A 22 -25.89 -4.58 28.22
N GLN A 23 -25.87 -4.66 26.90
CA GLN A 23 -24.87 -5.46 26.21
C GLN A 23 -23.50 -4.99 26.69
N PRO A 24 -22.58 -5.90 27.03
CA PRO A 24 -21.23 -5.52 27.39
C PRO A 24 -20.62 -4.77 26.20
N VAL A 25 -20.26 -3.52 26.40
CA VAL A 25 -19.49 -2.76 25.43
C VAL A 25 -18.09 -3.37 25.47
N GLU A 26 -17.73 -4.18 24.50
CA GLU A 26 -16.35 -4.60 24.30
C GLU A 26 -15.54 -3.39 23.90
N ALA A 27 -14.81 -2.84 24.84
CA ALA A 27 -13.82 -1.80 24.56
C ALA A 27 -12.60 -2.48 23.95
N PHE A 28 -12.41 -2.32 22.65
CA PHE A 28 -11.16 -2.69 22.00
C PHE A 28 -10.12 -1.66 22.40
N THR A 29 -9.23 -2.00 23.29
CA THR A 29 -8.01 -1.25 23.52
C THR A 29 -7.04 -1.63 22.40
N PHE A 30 -6.83 -0.72 21.47
CA PHE A 30 -5.63 -0.81 20.64
C PHE A 30 -4.45 -0.71 21.58
N GLY A 31 -3.59 -1.74 21.63
CA GLY A 31 -2.35 -1.69 22.39
C GLY A 31 -1.56 -0.43 22.05
N GLU A 32 -0.60 -0.07 22.87
CA GLU A 32 0.25 1.08 22.61
C GLU A 32 0.80 1.02 21.19
N PRO A 33 0.79 2.16 20.45
CA PRO A 33 1.29 2.19 19.08
C PRO A 33 2.77 1.80 19.10
N SER A 34 3.05 0.57 18.69
CA SER A 34 4.42 0.11 18.47
C SER A 34 4.80 0.42 17.02
N ALA A 35 6.00 0.95 16.81
CA ALA A 35 6.52 1.14 15.49
C ALA A 35 6.53 -0.22 14.76
N VAL A 36 5.99 -0.24 13.53
CA VAL A 36 5.89 -1.48 12.73
C VAL A 36 7.27 -2.11 12.54
N LEU A 37 8.33 -1.30 12.51
CA LEU A 37 9.71 -1.73 12.37
C LEU A 37 10.29 -2.37 13.64
N ASP A 38 9.71 -2.12 14.83
CA ASP A 38 10.18 -2.73 16.07
C ASP A 38 9.71 -4.18 16.24
N LYS A 39 8.75 -4.60 15.45
CA LYS A 39 8.31 -5.99 15.37
C LYS A 39 9.11 -6.71 14.29
N ARG A 40 10.35 -7.10 14.59
CA ARG A 40 11.20 -7.91 13.70
C ARG A 40 10.49 -9.17 13.21
N GLU A 41 9.64 -9.76 14.04
CA GLU A 41 8.78 -10.87 13.68
C GLU A 41 7.86 -10.57 12.48
N ILE A 42 7.45 -9.30 12.27
CA ILE A 42 6.69 -8.92 11.08
C ILE A 42 7.60 -8.86 9.85
N LEU A 43 8.84 -8.43 10.01
CA LEU A 43 9.81 -8.39 8.90
C LEU A 43 10.19 -9.80 8.45
N ASP A 44 10.32 -10.75 9.38
CA ASP A 44 10.57 -12.15 9.07
C ASP A 44 9.37 -12.85 8.39
N TYR A 45 8.15 -12.33 8.62
CA TYR A 45 6.91 -12.82 7.97
C TYR A 45 6.55 -12.09 6.68
N ILE A 46 7.20 -10.98 6.40
CA ILE A 46 6.99 -10.19 5.18
C ILE A 46 7.87 -10.74 4.04
N GLU A 47 8.17 -12.00 4.05
CA GLU A 47 8.55 -12.66 2.84
C GLU A 47 7.40 -12.52 1.83
N CYS A 48 7.72 -11.95 0.68
CA CYS A 48 6.78 -11.83 -0.40
C CYS A 48 6.14 -13.19 -0.65
N THR A 49 4.83 -13.27 -0.56
CA THR A 49 4.12 -14.53 -0.81
C THR A 49 4.28 -14.86 -2.29
N GLY A 50 5.01 -15.92 -2.59
CA GLY A 50 5.13 -16.41 -3.95
C GLY A 50 3.85 -17.12 -4.38
N ASN A 51 3.28 -16.75 -5.52
CA ASN A 51 2.16 -17.46 -6.15
C ASN A 51 2.63 -18.55 -7.15
N GLY A 52 3.90 -18.93 -7.09
CA GLY A 52 4.53 -19.88 -8.02
C GLY A 52 5.11 -19.26 -9.28
N LYS A 53 4.84 -17.99 -9.59
CA LYS A 53 5.37 -17.26 -10.75
C LYS A 53 6.16 -16.02 -10.34
N TRP A 54 5.63 -15.23 -9.41
CA TRP A 54 6.25 -13.98 -8.93
C TRP A 54 6.03 -13.79 -7.44
N TYR A 55 6.74 -12.83 -6.88
CA TYR A 55 6.58 -12.39 -5.51
C TYR A 55 5.51 -11.29 -5.42
N ASP A 56 4.51 -11.49 -4.58
CA ASP A 56 3.57 -10.43 -4.24
C ASP A 56 4.13 -9.58 -3.10
N PRO A 57 4.07 -8.24 -3.22
CA PRO A 57 4.55 -7.37 -2.17
C PRO A 57 3.71 -7.54 -0.90
N PRO A 58 4.35 -7.47 0.29
CA PRO A 58 3.66 -7.62 1.57
C PRO A 58 2.67 -6.49 1.83
N ILE A 59 2.90 -5.34 1.22
CA ILE A 59 2.03 -4.16 1.30
C ILE A 59 1.29 -4.00 -0.03
N SER A 60 -0.02 -3.77 0.03
CA SER A 60 -0.81 -3.53 -1.16
C SER A 60 -0.36 -2.26 -1.89
N PHE A 61 0.17 -2.41 -3.10
CA PHE A 61 0.55 -1.28 -3.96
C PHE A 61 -0.67 -0.46 -4.41
N ASP A 62 -1.85 -1.06 -4.49
CA ASP A 62 -3.10 -0.33 -4.67
C ASP A 62 -3.41 0.56 -3.47
N GLY A 63 -3.21 0.05 -2.26
CA GLY A 63 -3.34 0.80 -1.01
C GLY A 63 -2.39 1.99 -0.97
N LEU A 64 -1.11 1.78 -1.30
CA LEU A 64 -0.11 2.86 -1.38
C LEU A 64 -0.48 3.92 -2.41
N ALA A 65 -0.91 3.52 -3.60
CA ALA A 65 -1.32 4.46 -4.66
C ALA A 65 -2.57 5.28 -4.26
N ARG A 66 -3.50 4.68 -3.52
CA ARG A 66 -4.68 5.38 -3.00
C ARG A 66 -4.30 6.34 -1.88
N SER A 67 -3.49 5.91 -0.91
CA SER A 67 -3.04 6.76 0.20
C SER A 67 -2.21 7.95 -0.28
N PHE A 68 -1.35 7.75 -1.29
CA PHE A 68 -0.61 8.82 -1.94
C PHE A 68 -1.54 9.93 -2.47
N ARG A 69 -2.71 9.56 -3.04
CA ARG A 69 -3.68 10.52 -3.59
C ARG A 69 -4.62 11.09 -2.54
N ALA A 70 -4.94 10.33 -1.50
CA ALA A 70 -5.94 10.71 -0.50
C ALA A 70 -5.46 11.81 0.45
N ALA A 71 -4.16 11.86 0.75
CA ALA A 71 -3.59 12.82 1.69
C ALA A 71 -2.75 13.88 0.95
N VAL A 72 -3.25 15.11 0.90
CA VAL A 72 -2.55 16.25 0.28
C VAL A 72 -1.19 16.49 0.92
N HIS A 73 -1.12 16.37 2.24
CA HIS A 73 0.13 16.55 2.98
C HIS A 73 1.16 15.44 2.72
N HIS A 74 0.73 14.28 2.24
CA HIS A 74 1.63 13.19 1.89
C HIS A 74 2.13 13.29 0.44
N SER A 75 1.25 13.63 -0.50
CA SER A 75 1.62 13.72 -1.92
C SER A 75 2.52 14.91 -2.23
N SER A 76 2.27 16.07 -1.58
CA SER A 76 3.01 17.31 -1.85
C SER A 76 4.53 17.19 -1.62
N PRO A 77 5.02 16.68 -0.46
CA PRO A 77 6.45 16.47 -0.25
C PRO A 77 7.10 15.50 -1.26
N LEU A 78 6.37 14.45 -1.66
CA LEU A 78 6.87 13.49 -2.63
C LEU A 78 7.01 14.11 -4.02
N TYR A 79 6.06 14.96 -4.42
CA TYR A 79 6.19 15.73 -5.65
C TYR A 79 7.35 16.72 -5.61
N VAL A 80 7.61 17.38 -4.48
CA VAL A 80 8.77 18.26 -4.31
C VAL A 80 10.06 17.47 -4.46
N LYS A 81 10.22 16.34 -3.76
CA LYS A 81 11.38 15.46 -3.88
C LYS A 81 11.60 15.00 -5.33
N ARG A 82 10.53 14.53 -6.00
CA ARG A 82 10.60 14.16 -7.41
C ARG A 82 11.06 15.32 -8.30
N ASN A 83 10.52 16.51 -8.09
CA ASN A 83 10.87 17.68 -8.91
C ASN A 83 12.33 18.09 -8.70
N ILE A 84 12.84 18.02 -7.48
CA ILE A 84 14.27 18.26 -7.19
C ILE A 84 15.13 17.24 -7.93
N LEU A 85 14.82 15.94 -7.81
CA LEU A 85 15.54 14.89 -8.53
C LEU A 85 15.48 15.08 -10.04
N ALA A 86 14.31 15.41 -10.58
CA ALA A 86 14.14 15.65 -12.01
C ALA A 86 14.89 16.90 -12.49
N SER A 87 15.01 17.95 -11.68
CA SER A 87 15.74 19.17 -12.04
C SER A 87 17.27 18.99 -12.05
N THR A 88 17.79 18.08 -11.25
CA THR A 88 19.23 17.74 -11.21
C THR A 88 19.63 16.67 -12.22
N PHE A 89 18.64 15.99 -12.82
CA PHE A 89 18.90 14.96 -13.80
C PHE A 89 19.33 15.53 -15.14
N ILE A 90 20.45 15.03 -15.65
CA ILE A 90 20.93 15.37 -17.00
C ILE A 90 20.33 14.35 -17.97
N PRO A 91 19.45 14.77 -18.90
CA PRO A 91 18.83 13.86 -19.85
C PRO A 91 19.86 13.10 -20.70
N HIS A 92 19.60 11.82 -20.93
CA HIS A 92 20.38 10.97 -21.79
C HIS A 92 19.57 10.60 -23.05
N SER A 93 20.22 10.27 -24.14
CA SER A 93 19.55 9.84 -25.39
C SER A 93 18.58 8.69 -25.21
N MET A 94 18.87 7.77 -24.26
CA MET A 94 18.00 6.63 -23.94
C MET A 94 16.99 6.92 -22.83
N LEU A 95 17.16 7.97 -22.03
CA LEU A 95 16.27 8.27 -20.89
C LEU A 95 15.96 9.77 -20.85
N SER A 96 14.71 10.11 -21.17
CA SER A 96 14.24 11.48 -21.11
C SER A 96 14.00 11.94 -19.66
N GLN A 97 14.04 13.26 -19.42
CA GLN A 97 13.72 13.83 -18.12
C GLN A 97 12.30 13.45 -17.66
N GLN A 98 11.34 13.35 -18.58
CA GLN A 98 9.98 12.94 -18.27
C GLN A 98 9.92 11.47 -17.79
N SER A 99 10.63 10.57 -18.48
CA SER A 99 10.73 9.16 -18.09
C SER A 99 11.42 9.02 -16.74
N PHE A 100 12.52 9.74 -16.52
CA PHE A 100 13.20 9.77 -15.22
C PHE A 100 12.28 10.29 -14.11
N SER A 101 11.48 11.33 -14.35
CA SER A 101 10.54 11.87 -13.37
C SER A 101 9.47 10.85 -12.95
N ARG A 102 8.98 10.01 -13.87
CA ARG A 102 8.04 8.92 -13.56
C ARG A 102 8.72 7.83 -12.73
N TYR A 103 9.91 7.43 -13.15
CA TYR A 103 10.73 6.45 -12.45
C TYR A 103 11.05 6.87 -11.01
N ALA A 104 11.45 8.12 -10.81
CA ALA A 104 11.72 8.68 -9.48
C ALA A 104 10.46 8.74 -8.61
N LEU A 105 9.29 9.04 -9.20
CA LEU A 105 8.04 9.04 -8.45
C LEU A 105 7.66 7.62 -8.00
N ASP A 106 7.80 6.63 -8.86
CA ASP A 106 7.52 5.23 -8.51
C ASP A 106 8.42 4.77 -7.35
N TYR A 107 9.70 5.10 -7.39
CA TYR A 107 10.60 4.79 -6.28
C TYR A 107 10.19 5.46 -4.98
N LEU A 108 9.84 6.74 -5.02
CA LEU A 108 9.43 7.50 -3.83
C LEU A 108 8.11 7.02 -3.22
N VAL A 109 7.21 6.43 -4.03
CA VAL A 109 5.89 5.96 -3.57
C VAL A 109 5.93 4.49 -3.15
N PHE A 110 6.63 3.64 -3.91
CA PHE A 110 6.58 2.19 -3.75
C PHE A 110 7.88 1.58 -3.19
N GLY A 111 8.95 2.38 -3.03
CA GLY A 111 10.29 1.86 -2.69
C GLY A 111 10.93 1.00 -3.78
N ASN A 112 10.26 0.85 -4.91
CA ASN A 112 10.68 0.07 -6.06
C ASN A 112 10.47 0.86 -7.34
N ALA A 113 11.40 0.76 -8.28
CA ALA A 113 11.25 1.36 -9.59
C ALA A 113 11.88 0.48 -10.67
N PHE A 114 11.25 0.41 -11.83
CA PHE A 114 11.62 -0.48 -12.92
C PHE A 114 11.81 0.31 -14.20
N LEU A 115 12.90 0.03 -14.91
CA LEU A 115 13.16 0.52 -16.27
C LEU A 115 13.25 -0.66 -17.21
N GLU A 116 12.44 -0.65 -18.24
CA GLU A 116 12.51 -1.61 -19.34
C GLU A 116 13.47 -1.12 -20.40
N VAL A 117 14.45 -1.93 -20.75
CA VAL A 117 15.39 -1.68 -21.85
C VAL A 117 14.71 -2.10 -23.15
N ARG A 118 14.26 -1.12 -23.93
CA ARG A 118 13.80 -1.38 -25.30
C ARG A 118 14.98 -1.53 -26.23
N ARG A 119 15.01 -2.66 -26.94
CA ARG A 119 16.07 -2.99 -27.91
C ARG A 119 15.58 -2.78 -29.33
N ASN A 120 16.50 -2.49 -30.22
CA ASN A 120 16.24 -2.48 -31.65
C ASN A 120 16.26 -3.93 -32.21
N GLN A 121 15.94 -4.10 -33.49
CA GLN A 121 15.97 -5.41 -34.15
C GLN A 121 17.35 -6.08 -34.17
N LEU A 122 18.42 -5.31 -33.96
CA LEU A 122 19.80 -5.83 -33.88
C LEU A 122 20.22 -6.13 -32.43
N GLY A 123 19.30 -6.03 -31.46
CA GLY A 123 19.58 -6.29 -30.05
C GLY A 123 20.25 -5.14 -29.30
N ALA A 124 20.58 -4.03 -29.95
CA ALA A 124 21.18 -2.88 -29.28
C ALA A 124 20.13 -2.07 -28.49
N PRO A 125 20.50 -1.55 -27.29
CA PRO A 125 19.59 -0.76 -26.49
C PRO A 125 19.23 0.54 -27.21
N LEU A 126 17.92 0.83 -27.30
CA LEU A 126 17.38 1.99 -27.98
C LEU A 126 16.92 3.05 -26.98
N ARG A 127 16.17 2.65 -25.96
CA ARG A 127 15.65 3.55 -24.93
C ARG A 127 15.28 2.79 -23.67
N LEU A 128 15.14 3.53 -22.58
CA LEU A 128 14.70 3.06 -21.28
C LEU A 128 13.29 3.59 -21.00
N ASP A 129 12.33 2.71 -20.86
CA ASP A 129 10.95 3.05 -20.55
C ASP A 129 10.62 2.69 -19.10
N PRO A 130 10.09 3.61 -18.27
CA PRO A 130 9.67 3.28 -16.93
C PRO A 130 8.45 2.35 -16.96
N SER A 131 8.60 1.16 -16.37
CA SER A 131 7.50 0.25 -16.14
C SER A 131 6.85 0.57 -14.79
N PRO A 132 5.52 0.78 -14.70
CA PRO A 132 4.88 1.18 -13.47
C PRO A 132 5.08 0.15 -12.35
N ALA A 133 5.69 0.57 -11.24
CA ALA A 133 5.98 -0.29 -10.10
C ALA A 133 4.71 -0.94 -9.51
N LYS A 134 3.58 -0.26 -9.62
CA LYS A 134 2.28 -0.78 -9.20
C LYS A 134 1.95 -2.14 -9.83
N TYR A 135 2.33 -2.36 -11.07
CA TYR A 135 1.99 -3.54 -11.87
C TYR A 135 3.17 -4.46 -12.14
N THR A 136 4.40 -4.00 -11.88
CA THR A 136 5.60 -4.81 -12.13
C THR A 136 5.92 -5.66 -10.91
N ARG A 137 6.20 -6.93 -11.13
CA ARG A 137 6.54 -7.91 -10.10
C ARG A 137 7.85 -8.60 -10.44
N ARG A 138 8.67 -8.85 -9.42
CA ARG A 138 9.84 -9.72 -9.56
C ARG A 138 9.37 -11.17 -9.62
N GLY A 139 9.88 -11.93 -10.59
CA GLY A 139 9.66 -13.36 -10.66
C GLY A 139 10.47 -14.14 -9.64
N LEU A 140 10.14 -15.41 -9.44
CA LEU A 140 10.88 -16.32 -8.56
C LEU A 140 12.27 -16.62 -9.11
N GLU A 141 12.40 -16.69 -10.44
CA GLU A 141 13.67 -16.91 -11.11
C GLU A 141 14.47 -15.60 -11.19
N LYS A 142 15.78 -15.71 -11.21
CA LYS A 142 16.68 -14.58 -11.33
C LYS A 142 16.44 -13.86 -12.66
N ASP A 143 16.44 -12.53 -12.62
CA ASP A 143 16.24 -11.65 -13.78
C ASP A 143 14.92 -11.84 -14.53
N CYS A 144 13.95 -12.48 -13.88
CA CYS A 144 12.59 -12.67 -14.38
C CYS A 144 11.67 -11.62 -13.78
N TYR A 145 10.90 -10.94 -14.64
CA TYR A 145 9.93 -9.90 -14.22
C TYR A 145 8.62 -10.07 -14.96
N TRP A 146 7.54 -9.75 -14.26
CA TRP A 146 6.19 -9.86 -14.75
C TRP A 146 5.48 -8.53 -14.69
N PHE A 147 4.71 -8.22 -15.72
CA PHE A 147 3.75 -7.13 -15.70
C PHE A 147 2.36 -7.72 -15.45
N VAL A 148 1.76 -7.39 -14.30
CA VAL A 148 0.49 -7.94 -13.83
C VAL A 148 -0.50 -6.81 -13.63
N GLN A 149 -1.31 -6.53 -14.64
CA GLN A 149 -2.33 -5.50 -14.55
C GLN A 149 -3.60 -6.00 -13.85
N ASN A 150 -3.99 -7.23 -14.18
CA ASN A 150 -5.09 -7.97 -13.57
C ASN A 150 -4.69 -9.43 -13.50
N TRP A 151 -5.30 -10.22 -12.62
CA TRP A 151 -5.06 -11.66 -12.50
C TRP A 151 -5.19 -12.46 -13.83
N LYS A 152 -5.78 -11.85 -14.87
CA LYS A 152 -5.95 -12.47 -16.19
C LYS A 152 -4.96 -11.98 -17.24
N ASN A 153 -4.37 -10.80 -17.05
CA ASN A 153 -3.46 -10.18 -18.01
C ASN A 153 -2.07 -10.09 -17.36
N GLU A 154 -1.32 -11.16 -17.55
CA GLU A 154 0.07 -11.25 -17.14
C GLU A 154 0.96 -11.27 -18.38
N HIS A 155 2.05 -10.51 -18.33
CA HIS A 155 3.05 -10.49 -19.38
C HIS A 155 4.42 -10.69 -18.76
N LEU A 156 5.17 -11.67 -19.30
CA LEU A 156 6.54 -11.91 -18.91
C LEU A 156 7.45 -11.00 -19.73
N PHE A 157 8.28 -10.22 -19.04
CA PHE A 157 9.31 -9.43 -19.72
C PHE A 157 10.43 -10.34 -20.24
N GLU A 158 11.08 -9.90 -21.31
CA GLU A 158 12.28 -10.57 -21.81
C GLU A 158 13.37 -10.61 -20.74
N ALA A 159 14.05 -11.74 -20.60
CA ALA A 159 15.08 -11.92 -19.59
C ALA A 159 16.19 -10.84 -19.75
N GLY A 160 16.58 -10.21 -18.65
CA GLY A 160 17.58 -9.15 -18.64
C GLY A 160 17.14 -7.83 -19.31
N SER A 161 15.83 -7.66 -19.58
CA SER A 161 15.29 -6.39 -20.11
C SER A 161 14.91 -5.39 -19.03
N ILE A 162 14.78 -5.81 -17.77
CA ILE A 162 14.35 -4.95 -16.68
C ILE A 162 15.54 -4.58 -15.78
N PHE A 163 15.74 -3.28 -15.61
CA PHE A 163 16.56 -2.76 -14.52
C PHE A 163 15.66 -2.43 -13.33
N HIS A 164 15.90 -3.09 -12.21
CA HIS A 164 15.15 -2.94 -10.98
C HIS A 164 15.96 -2.16 -9.95
N LEU A 165 15.45 -0.99 -9.56
CA LEU A 165 15.95 -0.23 -8.42
C LEU A 165 15.12 -0.60 -7.20
N ILE A 166 15.75 -1.20 -6.23
CA ILE A 166 15.18 -1.52 -4.92
C ILE A 166 16.06 -0.93 -3.84
N GLU A 167 15.47 -0.49 -2.76
CA GLU A 167 16.23 -0.13 -1.57
C GLU A 167 16.82 -1.40 -0.97
N PRO A 168 18.16 -1.52 -0.82
CA PRO A 168 18.74 -2.70 -0.23
C PRO A 168 18.33 -2.78 1.23
N ASP A 169 17.90 -3.95 1.66
CA ASP A 169 17.77 -4.24 3.08
C ASP A 169 19.17 -4.31 3.69
N ILE A 170 19.42 -3.48 4.70
CA ILE A 170 20.72 -3.40 5.40
C ILE A 170 21.03 -4.70 6.16
N ASN A 171 20.04 -5.56 6.35
CA ASN A 171 20.14 -6.81 7.08
C ASN A 171 20.28 -8.07 6.20
N GLN A 172 20.41 -7.90 4.89
CA GLN A 172 20.71 -9.01 3.95
C GLN A 172 22.18 -9.14 3.64
#